data_f0521f984ca01c35adcfc154514c4c0e
#
_entry.id   f0521f984ca01c35adcfc154514c4c0e
#
_cell.length_a   1.000
_cell.length_b   1.000
_cell.length_c   1.000
_cell.angle_alpha   90.00
_cell.angle_beta   90.00
_cell.angle_gamma   90.00
#
_symmetry.space_group_name_H-M   'P 1'
#
loop_
_entity.id
_entity.type
_entity.pdbx_description
1 polymer ?
#
loop_
_entity_poly.entity_id
_entity_poly.type
_entity_poly.pdbx_seq_one_letter_code
_entity_poly.pdbx_strand_id
1 'polypeptide(L)'
;MPKVGILGSLVWDQIYGRDPLATPVEEWGGIAYALASLDASVAPGWEIVPLIKVGQDLAPQAREFLGGLERLTPGARCVEVPAPNNRVVLHYYSTERRTERMSGGVPGWTWAELGPMVRDLDAIYLNFISGFELALGTAQALRQGFAGPIYADLHSLLLGMQHDGVRVPRALQEAAAWLGCFDVVQLNEDEMRQLSPDPLSLAVDAIAAGTSLLVVTLAAKGAAYVAAPGFDGWAAEGRTSVVPAFRPSPVSPPPAPLRTALIPAPAVEMLDPTGCGDVFGAAAAARLFAGDMVEAAIRHANAMASRNAAFRGAGGLSRHLRGELVTP
;
A
#
# COMPACT_ATOMS: atom_id res chain seq x y z
N MET A 1 13.94 13.93 12.68
CA MET A 1 12.81 13.02 12.88
C MET A 1 12.78 12.06 11.71
N PRO A 2 12.55 10.76 11.95
CA PRO A 2 12.50 9.80 10.84
C PRO A 2 11.29 10.08 9.93
N LYS A 3 11.46 9.81 8.63
CA LYS A 3 10.49 10.12 7.59
C LYS A 3 10.12 8.89 6.78
N VAL A 4 8.82 8.65 6.63
CA VAL A 4 8.30 7.65 5.71
C VAL A 4 7.71 8.31 4.48
N GLY A 5 8.23 7.95 3.30
CA GLY A 5 7.62 8.31 2.02
C GLY A 5 6.40 7.42 1.76
N ILE A 6 5.29 8.02 1.37
CA ILE A 6 4.13 7.28 0.87
C ILE A 6 3.93 7.56 -0.61
N LEU A 7 4.07 6.51 -1.44
CA LEU A 7 3.97 6.57 -2.88
C LEU A 7 2.73 5.81 -3.36
N GLY A 8 1.92 6.48 -4.17
CA GLY A 8 0.70 5.91 -4.73
C GLY A 8 -0.12 6.96 -5.49
N SER A 9 -1.33 6.60 -5.86
CA SER A 9 -2.24 7.47 -6.61
C SER A 9 -3.45 7.87 -5.78
N LEU A 10 -3.72 9.18 -5.67
CA LEU A 10 -5.03 9.68 -5.28
C LEU A 10 -6.00 9.48 -6.42
N VAL A 11 -7.02 8.68 -6.22
CA VAL A 11 -8.10 8.47 -7.18
C VAL A 11 -9.40 9.07 -6.63
N TRP A 12 -10.22 9.61 -7.53
CA TRP A 12 -11.56 10.06 -7.18
C TRP A 12 -12.54 8.97 -7.55
N ASP A 13 -13.09 8.32 -6.54
CA ASP A 13 -14.02 7.22 -6.71
C ASP A 13 -15.43 7.74 -6.90
N GLN A 14 -16.13 7.18 -7.89
CA GLN A 14 -17.56 7.34 -8.09
C GLN A 14 -18.22 5.98 -7.95
N ILE A 15 -18.90 5.78 -6.82
CA ILE A 15 -19.38 4.47 -6.39
C ILE A 15 -20.87 4.36 -6.63
N TYR A 16 -21.26 3.48 -7.55
CA TYR A 16 -22.65 3.10 -7.82
C TYR A 16 -22.99 1.85 -7.02
N GLY A 17 -23.98 1.98 -6.13
CA GLY A 17 -24.56 0.85 -5.42
C GLY A 17 -25.42 -0.03 -6.31
N ARG A 18 -26.08 -1.02 -5.70
CA ARG A 18 -27.02 -1.94 -6.41
C ARG A 18 -28.33 -1.27 -6.79
N ASP A 19 -28.71 -0.19 -6.12
CA ASP A 19 -29.88 0.58 -6.49
C ASP A 19 -29.53 1.58 -7.61
N PRO A 20 -30.05 1.37 -8.83
CA PRO A 20 -29.74 2.24 -9.96
C PRO A 20 -30.32 3.65 -9.83
N LEU A 21 -31.23 3.87 -8.87
CA LEU A 21 -31.82 5.19 -8.59
C LEU A 21 -31.08 5.96 -7.50
N ALA A 22 -30.17 5.30 -6.78
CA ALA A 22 -29.37 5.95 -5.76
C ALA A 22 -28.31 6.87 -6.40
N THR A 23 -28.13 8.04 -5.82
CA THR A 23 -27.02 8.93 -6.20
C THR A 23 -25.68 8.24 -5.90
N PRO A 24 -24.72 8.25 -6.83
CA PRO A 24 -23.40 7.69 -6.56
C PRO A 24 -22.72 8.45 -5.42
N VAL A 25 -21.93 7.74 -4.64
CA VAL A 25 -21.04 8.35 -3.65
C VAL A 25 -19.75 8.76 -4.36
N GLU A 26 -19.33 10.00 -4.15
CA GLU A 26 -18.08 10.53 -4.68
C GLU A 26 -17.14 10.89 -3.55
N GLU A 27 -15.95 10.28 -3.54
CA GLU A 27 -14.98 10.46 -2.47
C GLU A 27 -13.55 10.12 -2.90
N TRP A 28 -12.57 10.47 -2.06
CA TRP A 28 -11.21 10.01 -2.24
C TRP A 28 -11.09 8.52 -1.97
N GLY A 29 -10.53 7.80 -2.93
CA GLY A 29 -10.17 6.39 -2.84
C GLY A 29 -8.66 6.17 -2.90
N GLY A 30 -8.29 4.91 -3.05
CA GLY A 30 -6.91 4.50 -3.23
C GLY A 30 -6.00 4.91 -2.08
N ILE A 31 -4.92 5.65 -2.41
CA ILE A 31 -3.87 6.01 -1.44
C ILE A 31 -4.40 6.86 -0.26
N ALA A 32 -5.60 7.44 -0.35
CA ALA A 32 -6.20 8.19 0.76
C ALA A 32 -6.43 7.34 2.00
N TYR A 33 -6.85 6.08 1.82
CA TYR A 33 -6.99 5.12 2.91
C TYR A 33 -5.64 4.79 3.57
N ALA A 34 -4.61 4.57 2.77
CA ALA A 34 -3.26 4.32 3.27
C ALA A 34 -2.66 5.53 3.98
N LEU A 35 -2.88 6.76 3.47
CA LEU A 35 -2.48 8.01 4.13
C LEU A 35 -3.12 8.13 5.51
N ALA A 36 -4.45 7.92 5.60
CA ALA A 36 -5.16 7.97 6.87
C ALA A 36 -4.66 6.91 7.86
N SER A 37 -4.34 5.72 7.36
CA SER A 37 -3.81 4.62 8.17
C SER A 37 -2.38 4.89 8.66
N LEU A 38 -1.49 5.43 7.80
CA LEU A 38 -0.15 5.84 8.22
C LEU A 38 -0.23 6.93 9.28
N ASP A 39 -1.06 7.97 9.07
CA ASP A 39 -1.25 9.06 10.03
C ASP A 39 -1.71 8.56 11.40
N ALA A 40 -2.51 7.50 11.44
CA ALA A 40 -2.97 6.88 12.68
C ALA A 40 -1.94 5.91 13.30
N SER A 41 -1.03 5.33 12.50
CA SER A 41 -0.23 4.16 12.92
C SER A 41 1.26 4.44 13.08
N VAL A 42 1.80 5.52 12.48
CA VAL A 42 3.24 5.84 12.64
C VAL A 42 3.59 6.12 14.09
N ALA A 43 4.75 5.67 14.50
CA ALA A 43 5.25 5.89 15.85
C ALA A 43 5.46 7.38 16.14
N PRO A 44 5.39 7.80 17.41
CA PRO A 44 5.69 9.18 17.80
C PRO A 44 7.05 9.64 17.25
N GLY A 45 7.07 10.84 16.70
CA GLY A 45 8.29 11.43 16.11
C GLY A 45 8.55 11.05 14.66
N TRP A 46 7.75 10.17 14.04
CA TRP A 46 7.79 9.95 12.60
C TRP A 46 6.97 11.00 11.86
N GLU A 47 7.43 11.36 10.68
CA GLU A 47 6.74 12.25 9.74
C GLU A 47 6.45 11.52 8.42
N ILE A 48 5.35 11.89 7.77
CA ILE A 48 4.92 11.32 6.50
C ILE A 48 5.22 12.32 5.38
N VAL A 49 5.85 11.85 4.31
CA VAL A 49 6.15 12.60 3.10
C VAL A 49 5.33 12.04 1.95
N PRO A 50 4.34 12.76 1.42
CA PRO A 50 3.57 12.29 0.27
C PRO A 50 4.41 12.36 -1.01
N LEU A 51 4.61 11.21 -1.65
CA LEU A 51 5.18 11.06 -2.99
C LEU A 51 4.02 10.79 -3.96
N ILE A 52 3.16 11.78 -4.12
CA ILE A 52 1.88 11.64 -4.80
C ILE A 52 1.74 12.76 -5.83
N LYS A 53 1.33 12.38 -7.04
CA LYS A 53 0.91 13.32 -8.08
C LYS A 53 -0.61 13.46 -8.07
N VAL A 54 -1.10 14.67 -8.35
CA VAL A 54 -2.54 14.96 -8.45
C VAL A 54 -2.81 15.84 -9.66
N GLY A 55 -3.92 15.59 -10.36
CA GLY A 55 -4.38 16.43 -11.46
C GLY A 55 -4.82 17.79 -10.96
N GLN A 56 -4.58 18.83 -11.77
CA GLN A 56 -4.94 20.21 -11.44
C GLN A 56 -6.42 20.38 -11.09
N ASP A 57 -7.29 19.60 -11.70
CA ASP A 57 -8.74 19.63 -11.50
C ASP A 57 -9.19 19.24 -10.08
N LEU A 58 -8.37 18.44 -9.35
CA LEU A 58 -8.65 18.01 -7.98
C LEU A 58 -7.58 18.43 -6.96
N ALA A 59 -6.62 19.26 -7.36
CA ALA A 59 -5.56 19.71 -6.46
C ALA A 59 -6.07 20.48 -5.21
N PRO A 60 -7.12 21.32 -5.28
CA PRO A 60 -7.70 21.95 -4.09
C PRO A 60 -8.25 20.93 -3.10
N GLN A 61 -9.00 19.93 -3.57
CA GLN A 61 -9.58 18.88 -2.72
C GLN A 61 -8.48 18.00 -2.10
N ALA A 62 -7.41 17.70 -2.84
CA ALA A 62 -6.27 16.97 -2.32
C ALA A 62 -5.56 17.74 -1.19
N ARG A 63 -5.42 19.07 -1.33
CA ARG A 63 -4.87 19.92 -0.25
C ARG A 63 -5.74 19.93 0.99
N GLU A 64 -7.06 19.99 0.82
CA GLU A 64 -8.02 19.91 1.92
C GLU A 64 -7.91 18.57 2.65
N PHE A 65 -7.88 17.46 1.92
CA PHE A 65 -7.70 16.12 2.49
C PHE A 65 -6.39 16.01 3.28
N LEU A 66 -5.26 16.44 2.70
CA LEU A 66 -3.97 16.44 3.38
C LEU A 66 -3.97 17.32 4.63
N GLY A 67 -4.67 18.46 4.60
CA GLY A 67 -4.83 19.35 5.74
C GLY A 67 -5.53 18.74 6.95
N GLY A 68 -6.25 17.63 6.75
CA GLY A 68 -6.88 16.85 7.82
C GLY A 68 -5.98 15.82 8.50
N LEU A 69 -4.74 15.63 8.02
CA LEU A 69 -3.76 14.68 8.56
C LEU A 69 -2.75 15.39 9.47
N GLU A 70 -2.37 14.74 10.57
CA GLU A 70 -1.57 15.37 11.64
C GLU A 70 -0.07 15.08 11.56
N ARG A 71 0.30 13.97 10.90
CA ARG A 71 1.68 13.47 10.88
C ARG A 71 2.45 13.80 9.61
N LEU A 72 1.89 14.63 8.75
CA LEU A 72 2.59 15.08 7.54
C LEU A 72 3.77 16.01 7.90
N THR A 73 4.83 15.96 7.11
CA THR A 73 5.92 16.95 7.19
C THR A 73 5.37 18.36 6.98
N PRO A 74 5.92 19.38 7.66
CA PRO A 74 5.52 20.77 7.43
C PRO A 74 5.61 21.15 5.94
N GLY A 75 4.53 21.70 5.40
CA GLY A 75 4.45 22.09 3.99
C GLY A 75 4.28 20.93 3.00
N ALA A 76 3.96 19.73 3.50
CA ALA A 76 3.66 18.57 2.65
C ALA A 76 2.54 18.87 1.65
N ARG A 77 2.75 18.46 0.40
CA ARG A 77 1.80 18.65 -0.70
C ARG A 77 1.97 17.59 -1.77
N CYS A 78 0.92 17.34 -2.53
CA CYS A 78 1.02 16.58 -3.76
C CYS A 78 1.73 17.39 -4.85
N VAL A 79 2.34 16.70 -5.81
CA VAL A 79 2.86 17.31 -7.02
C VAL A 79 1.73 17.49 -8.02
N GLU A 80 1.37 18.74 -8.30
CA GLU A 80 0.32 19.07 -9.26
C GLU A 80 0.79 18.85 -10.70
N VAL A 81 -0.04 18.19 -11.50
CA VAL A 81 0.23 17.94 -12.93
C VAL A 81 -0.91 18.48 -13.79
N PRO A 82 -0.64 18.93 -15.03
CA PRO A 82 -1.67 19.52 -15.90
C PRO A 82 -2.70 18.51 -16.42
N ALA A 83 -2.47 17.21 -16.25
CA ALA A 83 -3.39 16.16 -16.63
C ALA A 83 -4.63 16.13 -15.71
N PRO A 84 -5.79 15.62 -16.19
CA PRO A 84 -6.92 15.31 -15.33
C PRO A 84 -6.55 14.28 -14.28
N ASN A 85 -7.08 14.42 -13.05
CA ASN A 85 -6.85 13.45 -12.02
C ASN A 85 -7.41 12.06 -12.37
N ASN A 86 -6.79 11.03 -11.83
CA ASN A 86 -7.28 9.66 -11.97
C ASN A 86 -8.64 9.52 -11.27
N ARG A 87 -9.61 8.91 -11.96
CA ARG A 87 -10.98 8.67 -11.50
C ARG A 87 -11.31 7.22 -11.69
N VAL A 88 -12.03 6.64 -10.74
CA VAL A 88 -12.48 5.26 -10.82
C VAL A 88 -14.00 5.22 -10.65
N VAL A 89 -14.67 4.57 -11.59
CA VAL A 89 -16.10 4.30 -11.52
C VAL A 89 -16.29 2.85 -11.10
N LEU A 90 -16.93 2.66 -9.97
CA LEU A 90 -17.22 1.37 -9.37
C LEU A 90 -18.71 1.05 -9.48
N HIS A 91 -19.05 -0.05 -10.13
CA HIS A 91 -20.43 -0.56 -10.16
C HIS A 91 -20.52 -1.88 -9.40
N TYR A 92 -21.22 -1.87 -8.27
CA TYR A 92 -21.44 -3.06 -7.45
C TYR A 92 -22.66 -3.84 -7.90
N TYR A 93 -22.46 -5.09 -8.28
CA TYR A 93 -23.54 -6.05 -8.60
C TYR A 93 -23.88 -6.95 -7.40
N SER A 94 -22.93 -7.15 -6.50
CA SER A 94 -23.11 -7.84 -5.22
C SER A 94 -22.20 -7.20 -4.17
N THR A 95 -22.16 -7.74 -2.95
CA THR A 95 -21.23 -7.33 -1.90
C THR A 95 -19.76 -7.59 -2.26
N GLU A 96 -19.50 -8.53 -3.18
CA GLU A 96 -18.15 -8.99 -3.54
C GLU A 96 -17.81 -8.75 -5.02
N ARG A 97 -18.81 -8.50 -5.88
CA ARG A 97 -18.59 -8.35 -7.33
C ARG A 97 -18.86 -6.93 -7.79
N ARG A 98 -17.84 -6.34 -8.38
CA ARG A 98 -17.92 -5.01 -8.98
C ARG A 98 -17.18 -5.00 -10.32
N THR A 99 -17.55 -4.08 -11.19
CA THR A 99 -16.70 -3.65 -12.30
C THR A 99 -16.02 -2.35 -11.92
N GLU A 100 -14.82 -2.22 -12.40
CA GLU A 100 -13.99 -1.05 -12.19
C GLU A 100 -13.58 -0.48 -13.53
N ARG A 101 -13.84 0.81 -13.72
CA ARG A 101 -13.42 1.56 -14.90
C ARG A 101 -12.60 2.76 -14.46
N MET A 102 -11.38 2.85 -14.97
CA MET A 102 -10.46 3.93 -14.67
C MET A 102 -10.36 4.92 -15.84
N SER A 103 -10.24 6.19 -15.51
CA SER A 103 -9.96 7.30 -16.44
C SER A 103 -9.00 8.28 -15.76
N GLY A 104 -8.59 9.31 -16.51
CA GLY A 104 -7.64 10.33 -16.05
C GLY A 104 -6.33 10.23 -16.81
N GLY A 105 -5.29 10.90 -16.32
CA GLY A 105 -4.03 11.01 -17.05
C GLY A 105 -2.85 11.39 -16.18
N VAL A 106 -2.96 11.23 -14.85
CA VAL A 106 -1.84 11.48 -13.94
C VAL A 106 -0.70 10.50 -14.26
N PRO A 107 0.47 10.99 -14.70
CA PRO A 107 1.58 10.13 -15.11
C PRO A 107 2.26 9.49 -13.90
N GLY A 108 2.78 8.28 -14.08
CA GLY A 108 3.66 7.64 -13.11
C GLY A 108 4.94 8.46 -12.84
N TRP A 109 5.69 8.05 -11.85
CA TRP A 109 6.97 8.66 -11.51
C TRP A 109 8.09 8.13 -12.43
N THR A 110 8.95 9.03 -12.84
CA THR A 110 10.26 8.67 -13.37
C THR A 110 11.31 8.71 -12.26
N TRP A 111 12.43 8.01 -12.42
CA TRP A 111 13.52 8.08 -11.44
C TRP A 111 14.12 9.50 -11.33
N ALA A 112 14.19 10.24 -12.42
CA ALA A 112 14.68 11.61 -12.41
C ALA A 112 13.86 12.54 -11.51
N GLU A 113 12.53 12.32 -11.43
CA GLU A 113 11.64 13.07 -10.54
C GLU A 113 11.71 12.55 -9.10
N LEU A 114 11.69 11.23 -8.93
CA LEU A 114 11.56 10.58 -7.62
C LEU A 114 12.87 10.58 -6.82
N GLY A 115 14.00 10.36 -7.50
CA GLY A 115 15.32 10.22 -6.86
C GLY A 115 15.70 11.36 -5.90
N PRO A 116 15.51 12.64 -6.25
CA PRO A 116 15.76 13.73 -5.32
C PRO A 116 14.84 13.72 -4.09
N MET A 117 13.59 13.24 -4.22
CA MET A 117 12.58 13.27 -3.16
C MET A 117 12.79 12.19 -2.10
N VAL A 118 13.45 11.09 -2.46
CA VAL A 118 13.65 9.96 -1.54
C VAL A 118 14.92 10.03 -0.72
N ARG A 119 15.81 11.01 -0.97
CA ARG A 119 17.14 11.09 -0.35
C ARG A 119 17.12 11.19 1.17
N ASP A 120 16.15 11.93 1.69
CA ASP A 120 16.03 12.24 3.12
C ASP A 120 14.95 11.37 3.80
N LEU A 121 14.56 10.26 3.17
CA LEU A 121 13.60 9.32 3.73
C LEU A 121 14.30 8.17 4.43
N ASP A 122 13.70 7.68 5.50
CA ASP A 122 14.16 6.50 6.23
C ASP A 122 13.48 5.21 5.75
N ALA A 123 12.26 5.31 5.22
CA ALA A 123 11.48 4.19 4.72
C ALA A 123 10.51 4.64 3.62
N ILE A 124 10.05 3.69 2.80
CA ILE A 124 9.03 3.95 1.76
C ILE A 124 7.92 2.90 1.86
N TYR A 125 6.69 3.39 1.94
CA TYR A 125 5.48 2.61 1.67
C TYR A 125 5.00 2.94 0.25
N LEU A 126 4.86 1.92 -0.57
CA LEU A 126 4.39 2.01 -1.95
C LEU A 126 3.10 1.21 -2.10
N ASN A 127 2.08 1.83 -2.69
CA ASN A 127 0.83 1.15 -3.02
C ASN A 127 0.48 1.40 -4.50
N PHE A 128 0.41 0.33 -5.27
CA PHE A 128 0.04 0.37 -6.68
C PHE A 128 -1.47 0.48 -6.87
N ILE A 129 -2.03 1.65 -6.65
CA ILE A 129 -3.46 1.93 -6.78
C ILE A 129 -3.90 1.99 -8.24
N SER A 130 -3.16 2.74 -9.06
CA SER A 130 -3.44 2.83 -10.50
C SER A 130 -2.79 1.69 -11.30
N GLY A 131 -1.71 1.12 -10.77
CA GLY A 131 -0.82 0.19 -11.47
C GLY A 131 0.16 0.90 -12.43
N PHE A 132 0.16 2.23 -12.44
CA PHE A 132 1.03 3.07 -13.27
C PHE A 132 1.94 3.98 -12.45
N GLU A 133 1.99 3.81 -11.15
CA GLU A 133 2.82 4.62 -10.24
C GLU A 133 4.28 4.59 -10.64
N LEU A 134 4.79 3.40 -10.95
CA LEU A 134 6.16 3.16 -11.42
C LEU A 134 6.16 2.17 -12.60
N ALA A 135 7.05 2.41 -13.55
CA ALA A 135 7.48 1.35 -14.47
C ALA A 135 8.56 0.48 -13.76
N LEU A 136 8.75 -0.77 -14.20
CA LEU A 136 9.74 -1.68 -13.62
C LEU A 136 11.14 -1.07 -13.56
N GLY A 137 11.59 -0.41 -14.63
CA GLY A 137 12.90 0.25 -14.63
C GLY A 137 13.02 1.37 -13.59
N THR A 138 11.91 2.07 -13.28
CA THR A 138 11.89 3.07 -12.19
C THR A 138 11.92 2.41 -10.82
N ALA A 139 11.19 1.29 -10.63
CA ALA A 139 11.23 0.52 -9.38
C ALA A 139 12.64 -0.05 -9.10
N GLN A 140 13.31 -0.57 -10.14
CA GLN A 140 14.69 -1.02 -10.05
C GLN A 140 15.67 0.12 -9.70
N ALA A 141 15.50 1.29 -10.34
CA ALA A 141 16.31 2.48 -10.04
C ALA A 141 16.06 2.99 -8.61
N LEU A 142 14.79 2.97 -8.15
CA LEU A 142 14.44 3.27 -6.76
C LEU A 142 15.17 2.31 -5.81
N ARG A 143 15.13 1.00 -6.06
CA ARG A 143 15.80 0.01 -5.21
C ARG A 143 17.32 0.21 -5.18
N GLN A 144 17.92 0.59 -6.29
CA GLN A 144 19.37 0.85 -6.38
C GLN A 144 19.76 2.16 -5.70
N GLY A 145 18.94 3.19 -5.79
CA GLY A 145 19.21 4.54 -5.28
C GLY A 145 18.72 4.80 -3.86
N PHE A 146 17.90 3.91 -3.29
CA PHE A 146 17.37 4.02 -1.94
C PHE A 146 17.75 2.82 -1.08
N ALA A 147 18.52 3.07 -0.02
CA ALA A 147 19.03 2.00 0.85
C ALA A 147 18.05 1.57 1.95
N GLY A 148 17.06 2.39 2.28
CA GLY A 148 16.08 2.10 3.32
C GLY A 148 15.08 1.00 2.93
N PRO A 149 14.26 0.52 3.89
CA PRO A 149 13.24 -0.47 3.64
C PRO A 149 12.12 0.06 2.74
N ILE A 150 11.65 -0.80 1.81
CA ILE A 150 10.52 -0.54 0.93
C ILE A 150 9.46 -1.62 1.16
N TYR A 151 8.28 -1.20 1.61
CA TYR A 151 7.08 -2.02 1.67
C TYR A 151 6.21 -1.72 0.45
N ALA A 152 5.83 -2.73 -0.32
CA ALA A 152 4.97 -2.57 -1.50
C ALA A 152 3.70 -3.42 -1.43
N ASP A 153 2.55 -2.79 -1.64
CA ASP A 153 1.28 -3.45 -1.97
C ASP A 153 1.16 -3.48 -3.50
N LEU A 154 1.18 -4.67 -4.10
CA LEU A 154 1.23 -4.82 -5.55
C LEU A 154 -0.12 -4.62 -6.24
N HIS A 155 -1.20 -4.88 -5.55
CA HIS A 155 -2.59 -4.64 -5.93
C HIS A 155 -2.83 -4.45 -7.46
N SER A 156 -2.90 -3.22 -7.93
CA SER A 156 -3.24 -2.90 -9.32
C SER A 156 -2.13 -3.15 -10.34
N LEU A 157 -0.91 -3.53 -9.93
CA LEU A 157 0.09 -4.07 -10.86
C LEU A 157 -0.40 -5.34 -11.58
N LEU A 158 -1.29 -6.08 -10.94
CA LEU A 158 -1.92 -7.30 -11.45
C LEU A 158 -3.19 -7.03 -12.25
N LEU A 159 -3.49 -5.77 -12.54
CA LEU A 159 -4.61 -5.35 -13.37
C LEU A 159 -4.13 -4.72 -14.68
N GLY A 160 -4.67 -5.19 -15.77
CA GLY A 160 -4.59 -4.54 -17.08
C GLY A 160 -5.72 -3.53 -17.23
N MET A 161 -5.58 -2.63 -18.20
CA MET A 161 -6.62 -1.69 -18.59
C MET A 161 -6.97 -1.91 -20.06
N GLN A 162 -8.26 -2.14 -20.34
CA GLN A 162 -8.78 -2.21 -21.68
C GLN A 162 -8.86 -0.78 -22.27
N HIS A 163 -9.06 -0.66 -23.59
CA HIS A 163 -9.08 0.64 -24.27
C HIS A 163 -10.25 1.53 -23.82
N ASP A 164 -11.31 0.93 -23.26
CA ASP A 164 -12.47 1.64 -22.70
C ASP A 164 -12.32 1.95 -21.21
N GLY A 165 -11.13 1.69 -20.64
CA GLY A 165 -10.80 1.94 -19.24
C GLY A 165 -11.20 0.84 -18.26
N VAL A 166 -11.84 -0.24 -18.70
CA VAL A 166 -12.20 -1.38 -17.81
C VAL A 166 -10.95 -2.08 -17.32
N ARG A 167 -10.87 -2.30 -16.01
CA ARG A 167 -9.78 -3.01 -15.35
C ARG A 167 -10.05 -4.51 -15.37
N VAL A 168 -9.04 -5.26 -15.76
CA VAL A 168 -9.13 -6.73 -15.86
C VAL A 168 -7.87 -7.38 -15.28
N PRO A 169 -7.98 -8.55 -14.64
CA PRO A 169 -6.82 -9.29 -14.18
C PRO A 169 -5.80 -9.51 -15.31
N ARG A 170 -4.52 -9.29 -15.03
CA ARG A 170 -3.42 -9.45 -15.97
C ARG A 170 -2.21 -10.07 -15.27
N ALA A 171 -1.61 -11.08 -15.90
CA ALA A 171 -0.36 -11.66 -15.41
C ALA A 171 0.74 -10.58 -15.32
N LEU A 172 1.42 -10.52 -14.19
CA LEU A 172 2.55 -9.62 -13.99
C LEU A 172 3.76 -10.15 -14.76
N GLN A 173 4.15 -9.40 -15.79
CA GLN A 173 5.37 -9.72 -16.54
C GLN A 173 6.59 -9.45 -15.66
N GLU A 174 7.62 -10.29 -15.78
CA GLU A 174 8.87 -10.15 -15.01
C GLU A 174 8.64 -10.11 -13.50
N ALA A 175 7.71 -10.95 -12.98
CA ALA A 175 7.31 -10.95 -11.57
C ALA A 175 8.50 -11.00 -10.60
N ALA A 176 9.51 -11.85 -10.88
CA ALA A 176 10.72 -11.94 -10.04
C ALA A 176 11.50 -10.61 -9.98
N ALA A 177 11.56 -9.86 -11.09
CA ALA A 177 12.23 -8.56 -11.11
C ALA A 177 11.46 -7.52 -10.28
N TRP A 178 10.13 -7.56 -10.31
CA TRP A 178 9.29 -6.71 -9.45
C TRP A 178 9.45 -7.07 -7.97
N LEU A 179 9.35 -8.36 -7.62
CA LEU A 179 9.52 -8.85 -6.25
C LEU A 179 10.87 -8.44 -5.68
N GLY A 180 11.94 -8.52 -6.47
CA GLY A 180 13.28 -8.11 -6.06
C GLY A 180 13.48 -6.61 -5.82
N CYS A 181 12.50 -5.76 -6.16
CA CYS A 181 12.56 -4.33 -5.88
C CYS A 181 12.15 -3.96 -4.44
N PHE A 182 11.48 -4.87 -3.71
CA PHE A 182 10.83 -4.55 -2.45
C PHE A 182 11.25 -5.52 -1.34
N ASP A 183 11.42 -4.97 -0.13
CA ASP A 183 11.78 -5.79 1.04
C ASP A 183 10.55 -6.51 1.61
N VAL A 184 9.39 -5.87 1.57
CA VAL A 184 8.10 -6.47 1.94
C VAL A 184 7.15 -6.34 0.76
N VAL A 185 6.50 -7.45 0.42
CA VAL A 185 5.48 -7.52 -0.63
C VAL A 185 4.16 -7.95 -0.02
N GLN A 186 3.12 -7.18 -0.28
CA GLN A 186 1.74 -7.48 0.07
C GLN A 186 0.93 -7.82 -1.16
N LEU A 187 0.05 -8.80 -1.01
CA LEU A 187 -0.93 -9.26 -1.98
C LEU A 187 -2.22 -9.66 -1.24
N ASN A 188 -3.35 -9.66 -1.93
CA ASN A 188 -4.50 -10.41 -1.47
C ASN A 188 -4.48 -11.86 -2.03
N GLU A 189 -5.41 -12.69 -1.58
CA GLU A 189 -5.50 -14.10 -1.97
C GLU A 189 -5.69 -14.29 -3.47
N ASP A 190 -6.48 -13.45 -4.14
CA ASP A 190 -6.75 -13.54 -5.57
C ASP A 190 -5.56 -13.07 -6.40
N GLU A 191 -4.88 -12.01 -5.98
CA GLU A 191 -3.64 -11.51 -6.57
C GLU A 191 -2.52 -12.53 -6.45
N MET A 192 -2.38 -13.16 -5.28
CA MET A 192 -1.42 -14.23 -5.07
C MET A 192 -1.64 -15.37 -6.06
N ARG A 193 -2.91 -15.80 -6.25
CA ARG A 193 -3.25 -16.86 -7.20
C ARG A 193 -2.94 -16.52 -8.65
N GLN A 194 -2.93 -15.24 -9.03
CA GLN A 194 -2.50 -14.81 -10.36
C GLN A 194 -1.00 -14.99 -10.59
N LEU A 195 -0.19 -14.88 -9.53
CA LEU A 195 1.27 -15.08 -9.61
C LEU A 195 1.65 -16.55 -9.50
N SER A 196 1.03 -17.28 -8.58
CA SER A 196 1.25 -18.71 -8.40
C SER A 196 0.04 -19.38 -7.74
N PRO A 197 -0.35 -20.57 -8.19
CA PRO A 197 -1.38 -21.37 -7.50
C PRO A 197 -0.89 -21.93 -6.16
N ASP A 198 0.43 -22.00 -5.96
CA ASP A 198 1.06 -22.47 -4.71
C ASP A 198 1.72 -21.30 -3.96
N PRO A 199 1.18 -20.91 -2.79
CA PRO A 199 1.72 -19.81 -2.01
C PRO A 199 3.15 -20.04 -1.49
N LEU A 200 3.54 -21.29 -1.25
CA LEU A 200 4.90 -21.59 -0.78
C LEU A 200 5.91 -21.46 -1.90
N SER A 201 5.55 -21.89 -3.12
CA SER A 201 6.38 -21.69 -4.31
C SER A 201 6.59 -20.20 -4.57
N LEU A 202 5.51 -19.39 -4.53
CA LEU A 202 5.63 -17.95 -4.68
C LEU A 202 6.54 -17.33 -3.63
N ALA A 203 6.41 -17.77 -2.36
CA ALA A 203 7.24 -17.25 -1.29
C ALA A 203 8.73 -17.57 -1.48
N VAL A 204 9.04 -18.78 -1.94
CA VAL A 204 10.43 -19.18 -2.27
C VAL A 204 10.97 -18.30 -3.39
N ASP A 205 10.20 -18.09 -4.46
CA ASP A 205 10.60 -17.26 -5.61
C ASP A 205 10.79 -15.79 -5.18
N ALA A 206 9.89 -15.24 -4.35
CA ALA A 206 9.99 -13.89 -3.83
C ALA A 206 11.25 -13.72 -2.96
N ILE A 207 11.51 -14.64 -2.05
CA ILE A 207 12.69 -14.61 -1.19
C ILE A 207 13.97 -14.78 -2.02
N ALA A 208 13.98 -15.66 -3.01
CA ALA A 208 15.10 -15.81 -3.92
C ALA A 208 15.37 -14.55 -4.74
N ALA A 209 14.32 -13.76 -5.06
CA ALA A 209 14.44 -12.47 -5.72
C ALA A 209 14.95 -11.35 -4.80
N GLY A 210 14.90 -11.52 -3.47
CA GLY A 210 15.39 -10.55 -2.49
C GLY A 210 14.33 -9.99 -1.53
N THR A 211 13.06 -10.40 -1.65
CA THR A 211 12.01 -10.05 -0.70
C THR A 211 12.29 -10.69 0.67
N SER A 212 12.18 -9.93 1.74
CA SER A 212 12.37 -10.43 3.11
C SER A 212 11.08 -10.95 3.74
N LEU A 213 9.93 -10.42 3.31
CA LEU A 213 8.62 -10.78 3.85
C LEU A 213 7.55 -10.72 2.74
N LEU A 214 6.86 -11.83 2.54
CA LEU A 214 5.63 -11.91 1.74
C LEU A 214 4.43 -11.93 2.69
N VAL A 215 3.47 -11.04 2.47
CA VAL A 215 2.22 -10.96 3.24
C VAL A 215 1.05 -11.18 2.30
N VAL A 216 0.13 -12.06 2.67
CA VAL A 216 -1.10 -12.34 1.92
C VAL A 216 -2.30 -12.04 2.81
N THR A 217 -3.10 -11.04 2.43
CA THR A 217 -4.35 -10.72 3.14
C THR A 217 -5.46 -11.68 2.72
N LEU A 218 -6.24 -12.16 3.70
CA LEU A 218 -7.27 -13.19 3.54
C LEU A 218 -8.64 -12.69 3.99
N ALA A 219 -8.91 -11.42 3.76
CA ALA A 219 -10.15 -10.73 4.17
C ALA A 219 -10.48 -10.97 5.67
N ALA A 220 -11.69 -11.40 6.01
CA ALA A 220 -12.11 -11.62 7.39
C ALA A 220 -11.29 -12.68 8.15
N LYS A 221 -10.51 -13.51 7.44
CA LYS A 221 -9.63 -14.51 8.08
C LYS A 221 -8.34 -13.89 8.64
N GLY A 222 -8.01 -12.65 8.26
CA GLY A 222 -6.78 -11.96 8.66
C GLY A 222 -5.71 -12.00 7.57
N ALA A 223 -4.46 -12.25 7.94
CA ALA A 223 -3.35 -12.30 7.00
C ALA A 223 -2.37 -13.43 7.31
N ALA A 224 -1.86 -14.07 6.26
CA ALA A 224 -0.76 -15.01 6.35
C ALA A 224 0.54 -14.31 5.92
N TYR A 225 1.67 -14.77 6.46
CA TYR A 225 2.97 -14.29 6.01
C TYR A 225 3.96 -15.44 5.83
N VAL A 226 4.95 -15.19 4.97
CA VAL A 226 6.16 -16.01 4.86
C VAL A 226 7.37 -15.08 4.93
N ALA A 227 8.22 -15.29 5.94
CA ALA A 227 9.42 -14.50 6.15
C ALA A 227 10.68 -15.27 5.76
N ALA A 228 11.63 -14.55 5.16
CA ALA A 228 12.96 -15.07 4.88
C ALA A 228 13.65 -15.53 6.19
N PRO A 229 14.56 -16.52 6.10
CA PRO A 229 15.31 -16.98 7.26
C PRO A 229 15.99 -15.84 8.01
N GLY A 230 15.72 -15.72 9.31
CA GLY A 230 16.29 -14.67 10.17
C GLY A 230 15.59 -13.31 10.11
N PHE A 231 14.66 -13.09 9.20
CA PHE A 231 13.89 -11.84 9.20
C PHE A 231 12.72 -11.90 10.18
N ASP A 232 12.67 -10.97 11.13
CA ASP A 232 11.58 -10.79 12.08
C ASP A 232 11.16 -9.32 12.24
N GLY A 233 11.55 -8.49 11.31
CA GLY A 233 11.37 -7.04 11.33
C GLY A 233 12.71 -6.32 11.34
N TRP A 234 12.67 -5.00 11.30
CA TRP A 234 13.87 -4.17 11.37
C TRP A 234 14.10 -3.70 12.80
N ALA A 235 15.29 -4.02 13.37
CA ALA A 235 15.63 -3.57 14.72
C ALA A 235 15.57 -2.04 14.86
N ALA A 236 14.97 -1.55 15.93
CA ALA A 236 14.88 -0.12 16.23
C ALA A 236 16.25 0.51 16.57
N GLU A 237 17.18 -0.30 17.08
CA GLU A 237 18.54 0.14 17.47
C GLU A 237 19.48 0.04 16.27
N GLY A 238 20.06 1.18 15.85
CA GLY A 238 21.09 1.23 14.81
C GLY A 238 20.76 2.04 13.55
N ARG A 239 19.70 2.82 13.55
CA ARG A 239 19.32 3.70 12.41
C ARG A 239 20.23 4.92 12.18
N THR A 240 21.41 4.96 12.78
CA THR A 240 22.46 5.88 12.38
C THR A 240 23.37 5.17 11.39
N SER A 241 23.09 5.30 10.13
CA SER A 241 23.78 4.75 8.97
C SER A 241 23.24 3.40 8.47
N VAL A 242 22.59 3.49 7.30
CA VAL A 242 22.52 2.44 6.28
C VAL A 242 22.37 1.05 6.89
N VAL A 243 21.16 0.74 7.40
CA VAL A 243 20.81 -0.68 7.52
C VAL A 243 20.78 -1.19 6.08
N PRO A 244 21.73 -2.03 5.66
CA PRO A 244 21.57 -2.69 4.39
C PRO A 244 20.22 -3.39 4.48
N ALA A 245 19.31 -3.10 3.54
CA ALA A 245 18.12 -3.91 3.39
C ALA A 245 18.59 -5.36 3.53
N PHE A 246 17.99 -6.13 4.46
CA PHE A 246 18.36 -7.53 4.62
C PHE A 246 18.11 -8.17 3.27
N ARG A 247 19.18 -8.32 2.49
CA ARG A 247 19.15 -9.02 1.22
C ARG A 247 19.76 -10.37 1.48
N PRO A 248 19.02 -11.45 1.36
CA PRO A 248 19.65 -12.74 1.25
C PRO A 248 20.59 -12.68 0.03
N SER A 249 21.88 -12.89 0.27
CA SER A 249 22.82 -13.06 -0.85
C SER A 249 22.32 -14.19 -1.74
N PRO A 250 22.41 -14.07 -3.07
CA PRO A 250 21.94 -15.11 -3.99
C PRO A 250 22.77 -16.42 -3.93
N VAL A 251 23.53 -16.62 -2.89
CA VAL A 251 24.38 -17.78 -2.69
C VAL A 251 23.66 -18.73 -1.74
N SER A 252 23.21 -19.86 -2.29
CA SER A 252 22.67 -21.08 -1.64
C SER A 252 21.72 -20.83 -0.47
N PRO A 253 20.52 -21.40 -0.44
CA PRO A 253 19.58 -21.18 0.63
C PRO A 253 20.27 -21.51 1.97
N PRO A 254 20.28 -20.60 2.94
CA PRO A 254 20.77 -20.94 4.27
C PRO A 254 19.91 -22.09 4.82
N PRO A 255 20.46 -22.99 5.64
CA PRO A 255 19.75 -24.15 6.17
C PRO A 255 18.72 -23.75 7.27
N ALA A 256 18.28 -22.52 7.33
CA ALA A 256 17.27 -22.06 8.27
C ALA A 256 15.86 -22.14 7.65
N PRO A 257 14.86 -22.66 8.39
CA PRO A 257 13.50 -22.78 7.88
C PRO A 257 12.87 -21.41 7.62
N LEU A 258 12.01 -21.34 6.59
CA LEU A 258 11.09 -20.23 6.40
C LEU A 258 10.16 -20.15 7.61
N ARG A 259 9.85 -18.92 8.04
CA ARG A 259 8.86 -18.71 9.09
C ARG A 259 7.55 -18.27 8.47
N THR A 260 6.46 -18.92 8.87
CA THR A 260 5.11 -18.62 8.39
C THR A 260 4.10 -18.71 9.52
N ALA A 261 3.09 -17.86 9.51
CA ALA A 261 1.92 -17.97 10.36
C ALA A 261 0.70 -17.31 9.70
N LEU A 262 -0.46 -17.72 10.16
CA LEU A 262 -1.74 -17.03 9.92
C LEU A 262 -2.08 -16.23 11.18
N ILE A 263 -2.23 -14.93 11.03
CA ILE A 263 -2.63 -14.01 12.10
C ILE A 263 -4.10 -13.64 11.88
N PRO A 264 -5.02 -14.06 12.75
CA PRO A 264 -6.44 -13.81 12.55
C PRO A 264 -6.79 -12.32 12.70
N ALA A 265 -7.79 -11.87 11.93
CA ALA A 265 -8.38 -10.55 12.10
C ALA A 265 -9.40 -10.56 13.26
N PRO A 266 -9.55 -9.44 13.99
CA PRO A 266 -10.67 -9.26 14.91
C PRO A 266 -12.01 -9.33 14.16
N ALA A 267 -13.00 -9.96 14.78
CA ALA A 267 -14.37 -9.94 14.25
C ALA A 267 -14.95 -8.52 14.35
N VAL A 268 -15.59 -8.07 13.29
CA VAL A 268 -16.23 -6.75 13.21
C VAL A 268 -17.51 -6.84 12.39
N GLU A 269 -18.50 -6.01 12.72
CA GLU A 269 -19.63 -5.77 11.85
C GLU A 269 -19.18 -4.92 10.66
N MET A 270 -19.21 -5.50 9.47
CA MET A 270 -18.72 -4.87 8.25
C MET A 270 -19.75 -3.88 7.69
N LEU A 271 -19.38 -2.62 7.65
CA LEU A 271 -20.14 -1.55 7.00
C LEU A 271 -19.68 -1.35 5.55
N ASP A 272 -18.36 -1.24 5.34
CA ASP A 272 -17.73 -1.00 4.04
C ASP A 272 -16.33 -1.64 3.99
N PRO A 273 -16.06 -2.59 3.08
CA PRO A 273 -14.75 -3.22 2.95
C PRO A 273 -13.73 -2.38 2.14
N THR A 274 -14.14 -1.25 1.57
CA THR A 274 -13.28 -0.43 0.72
C THR A 274 -12.06 0.05 1.50
N GLY A 275 -10.89 -0.04 0.90
CA GLY A 275 -9.65 0.42 1.51
C GLY A 275 -9.07 -0.46 2.62
N CYS A 276 -9.70 -1.59 2.99
CA CYS A 276 -9.17 -2.46 4.06
C CYS A 276 -7.76 -2.98 3.77
N GLY A 277 -7.45 -3.32 2.51
CA GLY A 277 -6.10 -3.73 2.09
C GLY A 277 -5.09 -2.58 2.22
N ASP A 278 -5.47 -1.37 1.79
CA ASP A 278 -4.65 -0.17 1.87
C ASP A 278 -4.34 0.22 3.32
N VAL A 279 -5.37 0.18 4.18
CA VAL A 279 -5.25 0.43 5.62
C VAL A 279 -4.35 -0.62 6.27
N PHE A 280 -4.53 -1.90 5.93
CA PHE A 280 -3.69 -2.98 6.44
C PHE A 280 -2.22 -2.75 6.07
N GLY A 281 -1.93 -2.53 4.80
CA GLY A 281 -0.55 -2.37 4.31
C GLY A 281 0.17 -1.20 4.96
N ALA A 282 -0.50 -0.05 5.00
CA ALA A 282 0.05 1.16 5.60
C ALA A 282 0.30 0.99 7.12
N ALA A 283 -0.64 0.35 7.85
CA ALA A 283 -0.48 0.08 9.28
C ALA A 283 0.64 -0.94 9.56
N ALA A 284 0.74 -2.02 8.76
CA ALA A 284 1.82 -2.99 8.86
C ALA A 284 3.19 -2.34 8.62
N ALA A 285 3.29 -1.55 7.54
CA ALA A 285 4.50 -0.81 7.20
C ALA A 285 4.93 0.15 8.33
N ALA A 286 4.00 0.94 8.87
CA ALA A 286 4.26 1.87 9.96
C ALA A 286 4.90 1.18 11.18
N ARG A 287 4.37 0.01 11.55
CA ARG A 287 4.85 -0.74 12.73
C ARG A 287 6.18 -1.45 12.45
N LEU A 288 6.33 -2.05 11.27
CA LEU A 288 7.61 -2.65 10.87
C LEU A 288 8.72 -1.59 10.81
N PHE A 289 8.46 -0.41 10.22
CA PHE A 289 9.41 0.68 10.16
C PHE A 289 9.75 1.24 11.56
N ALA A 290 8.84 1.14 12.51
CA ALA A 290 9.10 1.50 13.90
C ALA A 290 9.95 0.46 14.65
N GLY A 291 10.18 -0.72 14.06
CA GLY A 291 10.98 -1.80 14.64
C GLY A 291 10.17 -2.89 15.33
N ASP A 292 8.87 -2.94 15.11
CA ASP A 292 8.05 -4.04 15.63
C ASP A 292 8.40 -5.37 14.92
N MET A 293 8.20 -6.45 15.63
CA MET A 293 8.28 -7.81 15.06
C MET A 293 7.14 -8.04 14.07
N VAL A 294 7.37 -8.90 13.08
CA VAL A 294 6.42 -9.19 11.99
C VAL A 294 5.01 -9.51 12.50
N GLU A 295 4.87 -10.41 13.49
CA GLU A 295 3.56 -10.79 14.01
C GLU A 295 2.84 -9.64 14.72
N ALA A 296 3.57 -8.81 15.46
CA ALA A 296 3.01 -7.65 16.14
C ALA A 296 2.51 -6.61 15.13
N ALA A 297 3.29 -6.36 14.09
CA ALA A 297 2.92 -5.45 13.00
C ALA A 297 1.67 -5.94 12.25
N ILE A 298 1.60 -7.22 11.89
CA ILE A 298 0.44 -7.81 11.21
C ILE A 298 -0.80 -7.80 12.12
N ARG A 299 -0.65 -8.09 13.41
CA ARG A 299 -1.76 -8.02 14.38
C ARG A 299 -2.33 -6.62 14.49
N HIS A 300 -1.45 -5.61 14.56
CA HIS A 300 -1.87 -4.21 14.53
C HIS A 300 -2.58 -3.86 13.22
N ALA A 301 -2.04 -4.27 12.08
CA ALA A 301 -2.62 -4.03 10.76
C ALA A 301 -4.02 -4.65 10.60
N ASN A 302 -4.20 -5.88 11.06
CA ASN A 302 -5.52 -6.53 11.11
C ASN A 302 -6.53 -5.73 11.95
N ALA A 303 -6.10 -5.19 13.11
CA ALA A 303 -6.97 -4.38 13.95
C ALA A 303 -7.36 -3.06 13.26
N MET A 304 -6.42 -2.40 12.56
CA MET A 304 -6.71 -1.17 11.81
C MET A 304 -7.64 -1.44 10.62
N ALA A 305 -7.39 -2.51 9.84
CA ALA A 305 -8.26 -2.91 8.74
C ALA A 305 -9.67 -3.27 9.23
N SER A 306 -9.81 -3.94 10.38
CA SER A 306 -11.11 -4.24 10.99
C SER A 306 -11.85 -2.96 11.42
N ARG A 307 -11.15 -1.95 11.95
CA ARG A 307 -11.74 -0.65 12.26
C ARG A 307 -12.20 0.07 10.99
N ASN A 308 -11.39 0.03 9.91
CA ASN A 308 -11.79 0.59 8.63
C ASN A 308 -13.07 -0.08 8.09
N ALA A 309 -13.20 -1.40 8.19
CA ALA A 309 -14.38 -2.13 7.74
C ALA A 309 -15.69 -1.67 8.44
N ALA A 310 -15.60 -1.06 9.63
CA ALA A 310 -16.71 -0.47 10.38
C ALA A 310 -16.88 1.04 10.13
N PHE A 311 -16.17 1.61 9.16
CA PHE A 311 -16.23 3.03 8.81
C PHE A 311 -16.47 3.19 7.30
N ARG A 312 -16.90 4.35 6.85
CA ARG A 312 -17.15 4.62 5.43
C ARG A 312 -16.30 5.79 4.96
N GLY A 313 -15.59 5.57 3.85
CA GLY A 313 -14.79 6.58 3.18
C GLY A 313 -13.47 6.89 3.87
N ALA A 314 -12.61 7.65 3.17
CA ALA A 314 -11.30 8.05 3.69
C ALA A 314 -11.35 9.36 4.53
N GLY A 315 -12.43 10.13 4.41
CA GLY A 315 -12.60 11.39 5.15
C GLY A 315 -12.76 11.14 6.66
N GLY A 316 -11.88 11.72 7.49
CA GLY A 316 -11.88 11.51 8.94
C GLY A 316 -11.43 10.13 9.42
N LEU A 317 -11.07 9.23 8.51
CA LEU A 317 -10.66 7.86 8.83
C LEU A 317 -9.48 7.81 9.80
N SER A 318 -8.48 8.67 9.65
CA SER A 318 -7.32 8.70 10.55
C SER A 318 -7.74 8.87 12.02
N ARG A 319 -8.65 9.79 12.29
CA ARG A 319 -9.19 10.05 13.64
C ARG A 319 -9.98 8.86 14.15
N HIS A 320 -10.81 8.24 13.29
CA HIS A 320 -11.53 7.02 13.63
C HIS A 320 -10.58 5.86 13.99
N LEU A 321 -9.52 5.68 13.21
CA LEU A 321 -8.52 4.63 13.46
C LEU A 321 -7.76 4.85 14.78
N ARG A 322 -7.54 6.11 15.19
CA ARG A 322 -6.99 6.45 16.52
C ARG A 322 -7.99 6.24 17.66
N GLY A 323 -9.25 5.97 17.36
CA GLY A 323 -10.31 5.82 18.37
C GLY A 323 -10.90 7.14 18.84
N GLU A 324 -10.70 8.22 18.10
CA GLU A 324 -11.34 9.50 18.36
C GLU A 324 -12.79 9.47 17.86
N LEU A 325 -13.67 10.25 18.55
CA LEU A 325 -15.04 10.40 18.08
C LEU A 325 -15.05 11.22 16.79
N VAL A 326 -15.51 10.60 15.72
CA VAL A 326 -15.75 11.27 14.44
C VAL A 326 -17.26 11.46 14.32
N THR A 327 -17.72 12.70 14.23
CA THR A 327 -19.11 12.98 13.88
C THR A 327 -19.29 12.63 12.39
N PRO A 328 -20.25 11.79 12.04
CA PRO A 328 -20.49 11.40 10.65
C PRO A 328 -20.93 12.59 9.78
#